data_f424d702c53c1df5495fc579e1edfdf7
#
_entry.id   f424d702c53c1df5495fc579e1edfdf7
#
_cell.length_a   1.000
_cell.length_b   1.000
_cell.length_c   1.000
_cell.angle_alpha   90.00
_cell.angle_beta   90.00
_cell.angle_gamma   90.00
#
_symmetry.space_group_name_H-M   'P 1'
#
loop_
_entity.id
_entity.type
_entity.pdbx_description
1 polymer ?
#
loop_
_entity_poly.entity_id
_entity_poly.type
_entity_poly.pdbx_seq_one_letter_code
_entity_poly.pdbx_strand_id
1 'polypeptide(L)'
;MRLLLVIFGLVTFLSAQTVEIVADKFYADEKKQISEFTGHVTVTKGKDKLVADKVVIIFDKKRQPLKYTATGNAKIDMTMNDKVYFGSAQTMIYNPLKDQYILIKNAFLYEKITDKKVYGEKIFVSQKTGRYEVESDGKKPVKFIFKVEEKKKK
;
A
#
# COMPACT_ATOMS: atom_id res chain seq x y z
N MET A 1 33.50 -5.95 48.42
CA MET A 1 32.25 -6.16 47.72
C MET A 1 32.40 -5.67 46.29
N ARG A 2 32.41 -6.57 45.36
CA ARG A 2 32.39 -6.21 43.93
C ARG A 2 30.93 -6.17 43.48
N LEU A 3 30.43 -4.99 43.19
CA LEU A 3 29.11 -4.77 42.63
C LEU A 3 29.14 -5.17 41.16
N LEU A 4 28.57 -6.32 40.83
CA LEU A 4 28.41 -6.77 39.43
C LEU A 4 27.18 -6.06 38.88
N LEU A 5 27.40 -4.95 38.16
CA LEU A 5 26.37 -4.25 37.42
C LEU A 5 26.05 -5.09 36.17
N VAL A 6 25.02 -5.93 36.28
CA VAL A 6 24.45 -6.59 35.10
C VAL A 6 23.68 -5.54 34.32
N ILE A 7 24.33 -4.96 33.33
CA ILE A 7 23.63 -4.14 32.33
C ILE A 7 22.81 -5.11 31.48
N PHE A 8 21.53 -5.24 31.82
CA PHE A 8 20.58 -5.91 30.95
C PHE A 8 20.38 -4.99 29.73
N GLY A 9 21.19 -5.22 28.70
CA GLY A 9 21.02 -4.56 27.42
C GLY A 9 19.66 -4.97 26.86
N LEU A 10 18.72 -4.03 26.79
CA LEU A 10 17.47 -4.19 26.09
C LEU A 10 17.79 -4.29 24.61
N VAL A 11 17.94 -5.52 24.13
CA VAL A 11 18.08 -5.79 22.69
C VAL A 11 16.70 -5.56 22.10
N THR A 12 16.46 -4.36 21.61
CA THR A 12 15.29 -4.09 20.77
C THR A 12 15.53 -4.81 19.43
N PHE A 13 14.87 -5.93 19.25
CA PHE A 13 14.80 -6.55 17.93
C PHE A 13 13.98 -5.64 17.01
N LEU A 14 14.66 -4.81 16.24
CA LEU A 14 14.07 -4.17 15.07
C LEU A 14 13.81 -5.30 14.06
N SER A 15 12.58 -5.78 14.01
CA SER A 15 12.18 -6.74 12.99
C SER A 15 12.04 -5.99 11.67
N ALA A 16 13.06 -6.11 10.80
CA ALA A 16 12.98 -5.67 9.42
C ALA A 16 12.02 -6.59 8.66
N GLN A 17 11.02 -6.01 7.98
CA GLN A 17 10.14 -6.77 7.09
C GLN A 17 10.83 -6.99 5.74
N THR A 18 10.79 -8.22 5.25
CA THR A 18 11.33 -8.56 3.92
C THR A 18 10.31 -8.18 2.85
N VAL A 19 10.77 -7.47 1.82
CA VAL A 19 10.03 -7.21 0.60
C VAL A 19 10.62 -8.08 -0.51
N GLU A 20 9.78 -8.89 -1.15
CA GLU A 20 10.15 -9.70 -2.30
C GLU A 20 9.49 -9.15 -3.55
N ILE A 21 10.26 -8.97 -4.62
CA ILE A 21 9.75 -8.50 -5.90
C ILE A 21 10.16 -9.50 -6.98
N VAL A 22 9.17 -9.99 -7.73
CA VAL A 22 9.35 -10.89 -8.88
C VAL A 22 8.84 -10.18 -10.13
N ALA A 23 9.61 -10.22 -11.20
CA ALA A 23 9.28 -9.59 -12.48
C ALA A 23 9.99 -10.27 -13.63
N ASP A 24 9.59 -9.99 -14.86
CA ASP A 24 10.26 -10.52 -16.06
C ASP A 24 11.57 -9.77 -16.33
N LYS A 25 11.63 -8.47 -15.99
CA LYS A 25 12.79 -7.62 -16.23
C LYS A 25 13.02 -6.66 -15.06
N PHE A 26 14.27 -6.47 -14.72
CA PHE A 26 14.73 -5.52 -13.72
C PHE A 26 15.75 -4.56 -14.32
N TYR A 27 15.60 -3.27 -14.01
CA TYR A 27 16.53 -2.20 -14.37
C TYR A 27 16.74 -1.32 -13.14
N ALA A 28 17.98 -0.96 -12.88
CA ALA A 28 18.32 -0.01 -11.81
C ALA A 28 19.34 1.00 -12.31
N ASP A 29 19.17 2.25 -11.92
CA ASP A 29 20.11 3.34 -12.15
C ASP A 29 20.43 4.00 -10.81
N GLU A 30 21.61 3.75 -10.30
CA GLU A 30 22.03 4.27 -8.99
C GLU A 30 22.18 5.80 -8.98
N LYS A 31 22.58 6.40 -10.10
CA LYS A 31 22.71 7.85 -10.20
C LYS A 31 21.36 8.54 -10.16
N LYS A 32 20.37 7.96 -10.82
CA LYS A 32 18.98 8.46 -10.81
C LYS A 32 18.21 8.01 -9.59
N GLN A 33 18.77 7.11 -8.78
CA GLN A 33 18.12 6.56 -7.59
C GLN A 33 16.78 5.92 -7.91
N ILE A 34 16.73 5.13 -8.97
CA ILE A 34 15.51 4.48 -9.49
C ILE A 34 15.74 3.00 -9.73
N SER A 35 14.70 2.21 -9.44
CA SER A 35 14.60 0.81 -9.83
C SER A 35 13.29 0.57 -10.55
N GLU A 36 13.35 -0.14 -11.67
CA GLU A 36 12.19 -0.49 -12.49
C GLU A 36 12.04 -1.99 -12.63
N PHE A 37 10.85 -2.48 -12.37
CA PHE A 37 10.44 -3.87 -12.56
C PHE A 37 9.36 -3.90 -13.64
N THR A 38 9.53 -4.72 -14.66
CA THR A 38 8.60 -4.75 -15.80
C THR A 38 8.20 -6.19 -16.14
N GLY A 39 6.93 -6.38 -16.40
CA GLY A 39 6.33 -7.65 -16.82
C GLY A 39 5.99 -8.55 -15.63
N HIS A 40 4.71 -8.85 -15.45
CA HIS A 40 4.19 -9.76 -14.42
C HIS A 40 4.79 -9.48 -13.03
N VAL A 41 4.76 -8.21 -12.62
CA VAL A 41 5.39 -7.80 -11.38
C VAL A 41 4.52 -8.23 -10.20
N THR A 42 5.16 -8.89 -9.24
CA THR A 42 4.54 -9.24 -7.96
C THR A 42 5.43 -8.73 -6.83
N VAL A 43 4.86 -7.91 -5.96
CA VAL A 43 5.53 -7.40 -4.75
C VAL A 43 4.84 -8.03 -3.54
N THR A 44 5.62 -8.67 -2.68
CA THR A 44 5.11 -9.32 -1.48
C THR A 44 5.81 -8.75 -0.25
N LYS A 45 5.05 -8.35 0.74
CA LYS A 45 5.54 -7.89 2.04
C LYS A 45 4.64 -8.46 3.14
N GLY A 46 5.14 -9.47 3.85
CA GLY A 46 4.31 -10.19 4.82
C GLY A 46 3.09 -10.82 4.14
N LYS A 47 1.90 -10.45 4.59
CA LYS A 47 0.63 -10.88 4.00
C LYS A 47 0.15 -10.00 2.85
N ASP A 48 0.80 -8.86 2.64
CA ASP A 48 0.41 -7.91 1.61
C ASP A 48 1.00 -8.31 0.25
N LYS A 49 0.20 -8.19 -0.79
CA LYS A 49 0.60 -8.57 -2.14
C LYS A 49 0.08 -7.55 -3.15
N LEU A 50 0.98 -7.06 -4.00
CA LEU A 50 0.65 -6.18 -5.11
C LEU A 50 1.06 -6.86 -6.42
N VAL A 51 0.19 -6.79 -7.43
CA VAL A 51 0.48 -7.21 -8.78
C VAL A 51 0.25 -6.06 -9.76
N ALA A 52 1.11 -5.92 -10.77
CA ALA A 52 1.01 -4.89 -11.79
C ALA A 52 1.86 -5.27 -13.00
N ASP A 53 1.72 -4.52 -14.09
CA ASP A 53 2.58 -4.72 -15.27
C ASP A 53 3.96 -4.10 -15.08
N LYS A 54 4.05 -3.02 -14.30
CA LYS A 54 5.28 -2.30 -14.04
C LYS A 54 5.27 -1.70 -12.63
N VAL A 55 6.39 -1.76 -11.95
CA VAL A 55 6.61 -1.09 -10.66
C VAL A 55 7.90 -0.29 -10.73
N VAL A 56 7.84 0.98 -10.36
CA VAL A 56 8.99 1.88 -10.26
C VAL A 56 9.15 2.30 -8.81
N ILE A 57 10.37 2.17 -8.29
CA ILE A 57 10.71 2.59 -6.94
C ILE A 57 11.73 3.73 -7.04
N ILE A 58 11.44 4.84 -6.37
CA ILE A 58 12.37 5.96 -6.22
C ILE A 58 12.93 5.92 -4.81
N PHE A 59 14.25 6.05 -4.70
CA PHE A 59 14.99 6.00 -3.44
C PHE A 59 15.58 7.36 -3.08
N ASP A 60 15.86 7.57 -1.81
CA ASP A 60 16.66 8.70 -1.35
C ASP A 60 18.17 8.38 -1.43
N LYS A 61 19.02 9.35 -1.01
CA LYS A 61 20.48 9.19 -0.99
C LYS A 61 20.95 8.10 -0.02
N LYS A 62 20.14 7.73 0.96
CA LYS A 62 20.43 6.67 1.93
C LYS A 62 19.88 5.31 1.49
N ARG A 63 19.41 5.20 0.24
CA ARG A 63 18.79 3.99 -0.34
C ARG A 63 17.49 3.56 0.35
N GLN A 64 16.77 4.53 0.96
CA GLN A 64 15.45 4.27 1.52
C GLN A 64 14.37 4.57 0.46
N PRO A 65 13.35 3.71 0.31
CA PRO A 65 12.29 3.97 -0.65
C PRO A 65 11.49 5.22 -0.30
N LEU A 66 11.32 6.11 -1.27
CA LEU A 66 10.50 7.32 -1.15
C LEU A 66 9.12 7.14 -1.76
N LYS A 67 9.04 6.41 -2.87
CA LYS A 67 7.81 6.26 -3.62
C LYS A 67 7.83 4.99 -4.44
N TYR A 68 6.73 4.25 -4.39
CA TYR A 68 6.43 3.11 -5.26
C TYR A 68 5.32 3.54 -6.21
N THR A 69 5.51 3.31 -7.50
CA THR A 69 4.47 3.54 -8.51
C THR A 69 4.24 2.24 -9.28
N ALA A 70 3.05 1.69 -9.16
CA ALA A 70 2.61 0.50 -9.87
C ALA A 70 1.65 0.89 -10.98
N THR A 71 1.93 0.48 -12.21
CA THR A 71 1.11 0.79 -13.39
C THR A 71 0.73 -0.46 -14.14
N GLY A 72 -0.43 -0.42 -14.81
CA GLY A 72 -0.96 -1.50 -15.60
C GLY A 72 -1.77 -2.48 -14.76
N ASN A 73 -3.08 -2.25 -14.68
CA ASN A 73 -4.01 -3.11 -13.93
C ASN A 73 -3.50 -3.49 -12.55
N ALA A 74 -3.07 -2.48 -11.79
CA ALA A 74 -2.53 -2.70 -10.46
C ALA A 74 -3.61 -3.19 -9.50
N LYS A 75 -3.28 -4.23 -8.73
CA LYS A 75 -4.16 -4.83 -7.71
C LYS A 75 -3.37 -5.05 -6.45
N ILE A 76 -3.98 -4.74 -5.31
CA ILE A 76 -3.35 -4.91 -4.01
C ILE A 76 -4.28 -5.60 -3.03
N ASP A 77 -3.75 -6.61 -2.33
CA ASP A 77 -4.34 -7.19 -1.14
C ASP A 77 -3.52 -6.75 0.05
N MET A 78 -4.14 -6.15 1.05
CA MET A 78 -3.43 -5.69 2.23
C MET A 78 -4.26 -5.78 3.51
N THR A 79 -3.55 -5.89 4.63
CA THR A 79 -4.14 -5.85 5.96
C THR A 79 -3.66 -4.60 6.68
N MET A 80 -4.61 -3.77 7.13
CA MET A 80 -4.36 -2.54 7.88
C MET A 80 -5.27 -2.48 9.08
N ASN A 81 -4.72 -2.26 10.28
CA ASN A 81 -5.52 -2.10 11.50
C ASN A 81 -6.55 -3.22 11.67
N ASP A 82 -6.13 -4.48 11.49
CA ASP A 82 -6.96 -5.70 11.56
C ASP A 82 -8.07 -5.80 10.51
N LYS A 83 -8.05 -4.91 9.51
CA LYS A 83 -8.98 -4.95 8.38
C LYS A 83 -8.29 -5.43 7.12
N VAL A 84 -9.00 -6.18 6.31
CA VAL A 84 -8.51 -6.72 5.04
C VAL A 84 -9.08 -5.91 3.89
N TYR A 85 -8.18 -5.35 3.07
CA TYR A 85 -8.53 -4.53 1.93
C TYR A 85 -8.10 -5.18 0.63
N PHE A 86 -8.91 -4.97 -0.40
CA PHE A 86 -8.54 -5.19 -1.79
C PHE A 86 -8.67 -3.87 -2.53
N GLY A 87 -7.65 -3.50 -3.29
CA GLY A 87 -7.65 -2.31 -4.13
C GLY A 87 -7.30 -2.63 -5.56
N SER A 88 -7.86 -1.91 -6.50
CA SER A 88 -7.48 -1.98 -7.91
C SER A 88 -7.56 -0.62 -8.57
N ALA A 89 -6.67 -0.36 -9.53
CA ALA A 89 -6.63 0.84 -10.34
C ALA A 89 -5.66 0.64 -11.51
N GLN A 90 -5.68 1.54 -12.48
CA GLN A 90 -4.65 1.53 -13.53
C GLN A 90 -3.27 1.88 -12.95
N THR A 91 -3.23 2.80 -11.98
CA THR A 91 -2.01 3.23 -11.31
C THR A 91 -2.23 3.29 -9.81
N MET A 92 -1.26 2.79 -9.06
CA MET A 92 -1.20 2.91 -7.60
C MET A 92 0.12 3.55 -7.21
N ILE A 93 0.05 4.52 -6.30
CA ILE A 93 1.22 5.18 -5.73
C ILE A 93 1.22 4.94 -4.23
N TYR A 94 2.35 4.50 -3.70
CA TYR A 94 2.56 4.36 -2.27
C TYR A 94 3.74 5.21 -1.81
N ASN A 95 3.51 6.02 -0.79
CA ASN A 95 4.52 6.82 -0.13
C ASN A 95 4.77 6.24 1.27
N PRO A 96 5.88 5.52 1.49
CA PRO A 96 6.13 4.85 2.76
C PRO A 96 6.39 5.81 3.92
N LEU A 97 6.97 6.99 3.66
CA LEU A 97 7.24 7.97 4.71
C LEU A 97 5.97 8.57 5.32
N LYS A 98 4.96 8.78 4.48
CA LYS A 98 3.67 9.35 4.89
C LYS A 98 2.61 8.29 5.10
N ASP A 99 2.92 7.03 4.79
CA ASP A 99 1.99 5.90 4.83
C ASP A 99 0.68 6.21 4.07
N GLN A 100 0.85 6.67 2.83
CA GLN A 100 -0.22 7.11 1.96
C GLN A 100 -0.29 6.28 0.69
N TYR A 101 -1.52 5.95 0.29
CA TYR A 101 -1.84 5.28 -0.96
C TYR A 101 -2.69 6.18 -1.84
N ILE A 102 -2.40 6.18 -3.13
CA ILE A 102 -3.21 6.86 -4.14
C ILE A 102 -3.51 5.87 -5.25
N LEU A 103 -4.80 5.63 -5.50
CA LEU A 103 -5.30 4.79 -6.58
C LEU A 103 -5.87 5.70 -7.65
N ILE A 104 -5.39 5.59 -8.88
CA ILE A 104 -5.74 6.49 -9.97
C ILE A 104 -6.27 5.71 -11.16
N LYS A 105 -7.37 6.17 -11.71
CA LYS A 105 -8.07 5.68 -12.90
C LYS A 105 -8.73 4.33 -12.69
N ASN A 106 -10.05 4.33 -12.77
CA ASN A 106 -10.89 3.19 -12.45
C ASN A 106 -10.56 2.64 -11.06
N ALA A 107 -10.43 3.53 -10.09
CA ALA A 107 -10.04 3.17 -8.75
C ALA A 107 -11.17 2.48 -8.00
N PHE A 108 -10.83 1.38 -7.36
CA PHE A 108 -11.74 0.58 -6.54
C PHE A 108 -11.05 0.20 -5.25
N LEU A 109 -11.76 0.32 -4.13
CA LEU A 109 -11.29 -0.11 -2.82
C LEU A 109 -12.40 -0.89 -2.12
N TYR A 110 -12.07 -2.08 -1.64
CA TYR A 110 -12.98 -2.97 -0.96
C TYR A 110 -12.43 -3.34 0.42
N GLU A 111 -13.18 -3.05 1.47
CA GLU A 111 -12.90 -3.52 2.81
C GLU A 111 -13.74 -4.77 3.07
N LYS A 112 -13.09 -5.92 3.28
CA LYS A 112 -13.75 -7.24 3.25
C LYS A 112 -14.60 -7.53 4.48
N ILE A 113 -14.21 -7.06 5.66
CA ILE A 113 -14.89 -7.41 6.91
C ILE A 113 -16.26 -6.73 7.00
N THR A 114 -16.32 -5.44 6.71
CA THR A 114 -17.57 -4.66 6.74
C THR A 114 -18.27 -4.57 5.38
N ASP A 115 -17.69 -5.17 4.35
CA ASP A 115 -18.23 -5.19 2.97
C ASP A 115 -18.45 -3.78 2.40
N LYS A 116 -17.52 -2.87 2.66
CA LYS A 116 -17.53 -1.51 2.12
C LYS A 116 -16.83 -1.46 0.78
N LYS A 117 -17.46 -0.84 -0.19
CA LYS A 117 -16.92 -0.68 -1.55
C LYS A 117 -16.93 0.78 -1.96
N VAL A 118 -15.82 1.25 -2.50
CA VAL A 118 -15.66 2.62 -2.98
C VAL A 118 -15.15 2.60 -4.42
N TYR A 119 -15.78 3.39 -5.28
CA TYR A 119 -15.42 3.55 -6.69
C TYR A 119 -15.18 5.03 -6.98
N GLY A 120 -14.13 5.34 -7.72
CA GLY A 120 -13.86 6.70 -8.17
C GLY A 120 -12.76 6.74 -9.21
N GLU A 121 -12.45 7.92 -9.69
CA GLU A 121 -11.31 8.14 -10.59
C GLU A 121 -10.01 8.19 -9.78
N LYS A 122 -10.06 8.75 -8.57
CA LYS A 122 -8.93 8.82 -7.67
C LYS A 122 -9.38 8.52 -6.24
N ILE A 123 -8.68 7.61 -5.59
CA ILE A 123 -8.88 7.30 -4.17
C ILE A 123 -7.58 7.59 -3.44
N PHE A 124 -7.64 8.46 -2.44
CA PHE A 124 -6.53 8.77 -1.54
C PHE A 124 -6.80 8.15 -0.16
N VAL A 125 -5.80 7.49 0.40
CA VAL A 125 -5.87 6.89 1.74
C VAL A 125 -4.63 7.27 2.53
N SER A 126 -4.82 7.89 3.69
CA SER A 126 -3.76 8.11 4.67
C SER A 126 -3.98 7.19 5.86
N GLN A 127 -3.10 6.22 6.05
CA GLN A 127 -3.19 5.31 7.20
C GLN A 127 -2.93 6.02 8.53
N LYS A 128 -1.97 6.94 8.54
CA LYS A 128 -1.60 7.68 9.77
C LYS A 128 -2.73 8.52 10.33
N THR A 129 -3.47 9.20 9.44
CA THR A 129 -4.54 10.11 9.85
C THR A 129 -5.93 9.49 9.78
N GLY A 130 -6.08 8.34 9.12
CA GLY A 130 -7.37 7.71 8.86
C GLY A 130 -8.22 8.48 7.85
N ARG A 131 -7.62 9.39 7.06
CA ARG A 131 -8.33 10.21 6.09
C ARG A 131 -8.45 9.49 4.75
N TYR A 132 -9.65 9.56 4.18
CA TYR A 132 -9.98 9.03 2.87
C TYR A 132 -10.58 10.15 2.02
N GLU A 133 -10.16 10.24 0.77
CA GLU A 133 -10.75 11.14 -0.21
C GLU A 133 -10.99 10.37 -1.50
N VAL A 134 -12.14 10.60 -2.11
CA VAL A 134 -12.50 9.98 -3.39
C VAL A 134 -12.99 11.07 -4.33
N GLU A 135 -12.41 11.10 -5.52
CA GLU A 135 -12.75 12.11 -6.54
C GLU A 135 -13.24 11.43 -7.81
N SER A 136 -14.19 12.09 -8.48
CA SER A 136 -14.62 11.71 -9.83
C SER A 136 -13.81 12.46 -10.89
N ASP A 137 -13.90 11.99 -12.15
CA ASP A 137 -13.35 12.70 -13.30
C ASP A 137 -14.31 13.74 -13.89
N GLY A 138 -15.48 13.95 -13.25
CA GLY A 138 -16.57 14.79 -13.73
C GLY A 138 -17.53 14.08 -14.68
N LYS A 139 -17.23 12.85 -15.10
CA LYS A 139 -18.08 12.03 -16.00
C LYS A 139 -18.81 10.94 -15.25
N LYS A 140 -18.10 10.17 -14.41
CA LYS A 140 -18.69 9.16 -13.54
C LYS A 140 -18.65 9.65 -12.10
N PRO A 141 -19.78 9.60 -11.39
CA PRO A 141 -19.80 10.00 -9.98
C PRO A 141 -19.00 9.02 -9.12
N VAL A 142 -18.56 9.48 -7.97
CA VAL A 142 -18.07 8.63 -6.90
C VAL A 142 -19.20 7.74 -6.42
N LYS A 143 -18.91 6.47 -6.16
CA LYS A 143 -19.89 5.52 -5.62
C LYS A 143 -19.36 4.89 -4.34
N PHE A 144 -20.16 4.91 -3.29
CA PHE A 144 -19.84 4.31 -2.01
C PHE A 144 -20.97 3.37 -1.60
N ILE A 145 -20.61 2.10 -1.33
CA ILE A 145 -21.56 1.07 -0.94
C ILE A 145 -21.15 0.53 0.42
N PHE A 146 -22.09 0.51 1.35
CA PHE A 146 -21.87 -0.06 2.68
C PHE A 146 -23.15 -0.72 3.17
N LYS A 147 -23.01 -1.63 4.14
CA LYS A 147 -24.13 -2.32 4.77
C LYS A 147 -24.50 -1.63 6.07
N VAL A 148 -25.80 -1.49 6.30
CA VAL A 148 -26.36 -1.00 7.56
C VAL A 148 -27.09 -2.15 8.22
N GLU A 149 -26.79 -2.42 9.48
CA GLU A 149 -27.57 -3.41 10.26
C GLU A 149 -28.96 -2.85 10.56
N GLU A 150 -30.00 -3.57 10.11
CA GLU A 150 -31.36 -3.25 10.48
C GLU A 150 -31.63 -3.73 11.92
N LYS A 151 -32.05 -2.80 12.79
CA LYS A 151 -32.55 -3.17 14.10
C LYS A 151 -33.86 -3.92 13.91
N LYS A 152 -33.89 -5.21 14.30
CA LYS A 152 -35.16 -5.95 14.34
C LYS A 152 -36.09 -5.24 15.31
N LYS A 153 -37.18 -4.69 14.79
CA LYS A 153 -38.31 -4.26 15.64
C LYS A 153 -38.87 -5.47 16.34
N LYS A 154 -38.84 -5.47 17.66
CA LYS A 154 -39.59 -6.42 18.46
C LYS A 154 -41.07 -6.12 18.31
#